data_d1d7f58e8f0123371bd3345bf515a463
#
_entry.id   d1d7f58e8f0123371bd3345bf515a463
#
_cell.length_a   1.000
_cell.length_b   1.000
_cell.length_c   1.000
_cell.angle_alpha   90.00
_cell.angle_beta   90.00
_cell.angle_gamma   90.00
#
_symmetry.space_group_name_H-M   'P 1'
#
loop_
_entity.id
_entity.type
_entity.pdbx_description
1 polymer ?
#
loop_
_entity_poly.entity_id
_entity_poly.type
_entity_poly.pdbx_seq_one_letter_code
_entity_poly.pdbx_strand_id
1 'polypeptide(L)'
;MTNRNYRMYGLVPYNLSPIQQGIQFGHAVVEYTNDHFHDEEYQQWAKNDKTFIILNGGTTNNTRLKEGTLNLYLIEVIEQGIPVGEFSEPDLGDQLTAFVFLVDDRVFDKEAWPDYAGGYYADMRTPIAEDYYNWKMKFAETEKEADRIIWLRSFLKNFKLA
;
A
#
# COMPACT_ATOMS: atom_id res chain seq x y z
N MET A 1 -21.14 -8.11 0.74
CA MET A 1 -19.91 -8.23 1.52
C MET A 1 -18.97 -9.19 0.83
N THR A 2 -17.83 -8.69 0.39
CA THR A 2 -16.81 -9.55 -0.22
C THR A 2 -16.03 -10.28 0.86
N ASN A 3 -15.81 -11.58 0.68
CA ASN A 3 -15.06 -12.39 1.63
C ASN A 3 -13.57 -12.31 1.33
N ARG A 4 -12.97 -11.14 1.61
CA ARG A 4 -11.57 -10.84 1.37
C ARG A 4 -10.74 -10.97 2.64
N ASN A 5 -9.49 -11.34 2.48
CA ASN A 5 -8.48 -11.23 3.53
C ASN A 5 -7.75 -9.92 3.36
N TYR A 6 -7.50 -9.21 4.45
CA TYR A 6 -6.84 -7.90 4.44
C TYR A 6 -5.58 -7.91 5.28
N ARG A 7 -4.62 -7.09 4.88
CA ARG A 7 -3.43 -6.78 5.66
C ARG A 7 -3.27 -5.27 5.75
N MET A 8 -2.88 -4.78 6.91
CA MET A 8 -2.51 -3.37 7.08
C MET A 8 -1.04 -3.23 6.72
N TYR A 9 -0.79 -2.67 5.56
CA TYR A 9 0.56 -2.34 5.12
C TYR A 9 0.90 -0.93 5.56
N GLY A 10 2.15 -0.68 5.88
CA GLY A 10 2.59 0.66 6.15
C GLY A 10 4.06 0.85 5.84
N LEU A 11 4.42 2.08 5.55
CA LEU A 11 5.78 2.50 5.27
C LEU A 11 6.29 3.35 6.43
N VAL A 12 7.49 3.03 6.90
CA VAL A 12 8.20 3.75 7.96
C VAL A 12 9.61 4.07 7.48
N PRO A 13 10.27 5.10 8.04
CA PRO A 13 11.62 5.45 7.61
C PRO A 13 12.67 4.55 8.26
N TYR A 14 13.72 4.23 7.51
CA TYR A 14 14.82 3.41 8.02
C TYR A 14 15.72 4.17 9.01
N ASN A 15 15.66 5.51 9.01
CA ASN A 15 16.47 6.35 9.88
C ASN A 15 15.90 6.52 11.30
N LEU A 16 14.92 5.71 11.66
CA LEU A 16 14.45 5.55 13.03
C LEU A 16 14.86 4.18 13.56
N SER A 17 14.98 4.04 14.88
CA SER A 17 15.23 2.72 15.48
C SER A 17 14.08 1.75 15.21
N PRO A 18 14.30 0.43 15.23
CA PRO A 18 13.22 -0.53 15.02
C PRO A 18 12.04 -0.35 15.96
N ILE A 19 12.28 -0.03 17.23
CA ILE A 19 11.19 0.22 18.18
C ILE A 19 10.40 1.46 17.77
N GLN A 20 11.08 2.53 17.39
CA GLN A 20 10.42 3.76 16.93
C GLN A 20 9.64 3.54 15.64
N GLN A 21 10.17 2.77 14.71
CA GLN A 21 9.43 2.40 13.50
C GLN A 21 8.10 1.74 13.84
N GLY A 22 8.09 0.80 14.77
CA GLY A 22 6.88 0.14 15.23
C GLY A 22 5.91 1.09 15.92
N ILE A 23 6.41 1.99 16.76
CA ILE A 23 5.58 2.99 17.45
C ILE A 23 4.94 3.94 16.43
N GLN A 24 5.69 4.44 15.46
CA GLN A 24 5.19 5.35 14.44
C GLN A 24 4.15 4.65 13.55
N PHE A 25 4.38 3.40 13.20
CA PHE A 25 3.39 2.58 12.50
C PHE A 25 2.09 2.50 13.30
N GLY A 26 2.19 2.22 14.61
CA GLY A 26 1.03 2.16 15.50
C GLY A 26 0.26 3.47 15.54
N HIS A 27 0.94 4.60 15.59
CA HIS A 27 0.29 5.92 15.53
C HIS A 27 -0.49 6.10 14.23
N ALA A 28 0.08 5.71 13.10
CA ALA A 28 -0.59 5.79 11.81
C ALA A 28 -1.82 4.87 11.75
N VAL A 29 -1.77 3.69 12.36
CA VAL A 29 -2.94 2.78 12.47
C VAL A 29 -4.04 3.44 13.28
N VAL A 30 -3.72 4.13 14.37
CA VAL A 30 -4.72 4.86 15.17
C VAL A 30 -5.37 5.96 14.34
N GLU A 31 -4.59 6.70 13.56
CA GLU A 31 -5.13 7.73 12.66
C GLU A 31 -6.05 7.10 11.59
N TYR A 32 -5.64 5.96 11.02
CA TYR A 32 -6.49 5.22 10.09
C TYR A 32 -7.81 4.82 10.74
N THR A 33 -7.75 4.32 11.96
CA THR A 33 -8.93 3.92 12.73
C THR A 33 -9.88 5.09 12.94
N ASN A 34 -9.37 6.26 13.30
CA ASN A 34 -10.18 7.44 13.52
C ASN A 34 -10.94 7.86 12.26
N ASP A 35 -10.28 7.76 11.11
CA ASP A 35 -10.85 8.22 9.83
C ASP A 35 -11.73 7.17 9.15
N HIS A 36 -11.47 5.88 9.37
CA HIS A 36 -12.04 4.77 8.60
C HIS A 36 -12.71 3.69 9.46
N PHE A 37 -13.02 3.99 10.71
CA PHE A 37 -13.58 3.02 11.65
C PHE A 37 -14.84 2.33 11.10
N HIS A 38 -15.69 3.06 10.40
CA HIS A 38 -16.95 2.54 9.88
C HIS A 38 -16.82 1.84 8.53
N ASP A 39 -15.66 1.88 7.89
CA ASP A 39 -15.45 1.21 6.61
C ASP A 39 -15.49 -0.31 6.81
N GLU A 40 -16.19 -0.99 5.90
CA GLU A 40 -16.37 -2.44 5.97
C GLU A 40 -15.04 -3.18 5.93
N GLU A 41 -14.11 -2.74 5.07
CA GLU A 41 -12.78 -3.32 4.92
C GLU A 41 -11.99 -3.23 6.22
N TYR A 42 -12.05 -2.07 6.87
CA TYR A 42 -11.39 -1.86 8.17
C TYR A 42 -11.97 -2.81 9.23
N GLN A 43 -13.29 -2.90 9.31
CA GLN A 43 -13.96 -3.75 10.29
C GLN A 43 -13.61 -5.24 10.07
N GLN A 44 -13.56 -5.66 8.82
CA GLN A 44 -13.22 -7.04 8.48
C GLN A 44 -11.76 -7.35 8.88
N TRP A 45 -10.83 -6.45 8.56
CA TRP A 45 -9.44 -6.59 8.97
C TRP A 45 -9.28 -6.61 10.49
N ALA A 46 -9.89 -5.65 11.17
CA ALA A 46 -9.74 -5.47 12.62
C ALA A 46 -10.32 -6.63 13.42
N LYS A 47 -11.37 -7.26 12.93
CA LYS A 47 -12.02 -8.40 13.60
C LYS A 47 -11.35 -9.74 13.30
N ASN A 48 -10.85 -9.90 12.07
CA ASN A 48 -10.41 -11.21 11.59
C ASN A 48 -8.88 -11.30 11.45
N ASP A 49 -8.31 -10.53 10.54
CA ASP A 49 -6.92 -10.74 10.10
C ASP A 49 -5.89 -10.12 11.03
N LYS A 50 -6.04 -8.86 11.38
CA LYS A 50 -5.17 -8.10 12.29
C LYS A 50 -3.69 -8.11 11.91
N THR A 51 -3.36 -8.48 10.68
CA THR A 51 -1.99 -8.59 10.20
C THR A 51 -1.41 -7.23 9.85
N PHE A 52 -0.22 -6.94 10.37
CA PHE A 52 0.58 -5.76 10.04
C PHE A 52 1.75 -6.16 9.16
N ILE A 53 1.99 -5.41 8.09
CA ILE A 53 3.18 -5.54 7.26
C ILE A 53 3.88 -4.19 7.26
N ILE A 54 5.02 -4.13 7.94
CA ILE A 54 5.79 -2.89 8.10
C ILE A 54 6.94 -2.90 7.10
N LEU A 55 6.94 -1.93 6.20
CA LEU A 55 7.90 -1.84 5.11
C LEU A 55 8.83 -0.64 5.32
N ASN A 56 10.05 -0.78 4.81
CA ASN A 56 11.03 0.30 4.79
C ASN A 56 10.68 1.28 3.65
N GLY A 57 10.23 2.47 4.00
CA GLY A 57 9.78 3.51 3.05
C GLY A 57 10.77 4.65 2.83
N GLY A 58 12.03 4.47 3.21
CA GLY A 58 13.06 5.49 2.97
C GLY A 58 13.30 6.41 4.15
N THR A 59 13.19 7.71 3.96
CA THR A 59 13.61 8.69 4.97
C THR A 59 12.51 9.68 5.35
N THR A 60 12.67 10.29 6.54
CA THR A 60 11.85 11.39 7.04
C THR A 60 12.36 12.76 6.60
N ASN A 61 13.45 12.84 5.82
CA ASN A 61 14.16 14.10 5.54
C ASN A 61 13.40 14.99 4.55
N ASN A 62 12.22 15.47 4.96
CA ASN A 62 11.43 16.39 4.16
C ASN A 62 11.85 17.83 4.47
N THR A 63 12.18 18.60 3.44
CA THR A 63 12.59 20.01 3.54
C THR A 63 11.81 20.88 2.57
N ARG A 64 11.96 22.21 2.67
CA ARG A 64 11.35 23.16 1.73
C ARG A 64 11.84 22.96 0.30
N LEU A 65 13.08 22.48 0.13
CA LEU A 65 13.73 22.35 -1.17
C LEU A 65 13.62 20.95 -1.75
N LYS A 66 13.34 19.95 -0.91
CA LYS A 66 13.29 18.55 -1.32
C LYS A 66 12.33 17.76 -0.45
N GLU A 67 11.40 17.08 -1.08
CA GLU A 67 10.52 16.17 -0.35
C GLU A 67 11.27 14.91 0.08
N GLY A 68 10.98 14.43 1.28
CA GLY A 68 11.48 13.14 1.77
C GLY A 68 10.87 11.99 0.97
N THR A 69 11.57 10.86 0.87
CA THR A 69 11.08 9.71 0.10
C THR A 69 9.77 9.16 0.64
N LEU A 70 9.59 9.15 1.95
CA LEU A 70 8.34 8.70 2.57
C LEU A 70 7.15 9.59 2.13
N ASN A 71 7.36 10.90 2.05
CA ASN A 71 6.34 11.85 1.59
C ASN A 71 5.98 11.59 0.11
N LEU A 72 6.96 11.31 -0.73
CA LEU A 72 6.72 11.01 -2.15
C LEU A 72 5.88 9.75 -2.31
N TYR A 73 6.17 8.70 -1.56
CA TYR A 73 5.38 7.47 -1.59
C TYR A 73 3.95 7.67 -1.09
N LEU A 74 3.77 8.47 -0.05
CA LEU A 74 2.42 8.82 0.44
C LEU A 74 1.61 9.51 -0.65
N ILE A 75 2.20 10.47 -1.35
CA ILE A 75 1.54 11.17 -2.46
C ILE A 75 1.11 10.17 -3.54
N GLU A 76 1.98 9.24 -3.93
CA GLU A 76 1.66 8.22 -4.94
C GLU A 76 0.45 7.38 -4.52
N VAL A 77 0.39 6.95 -3.27
CA VAL A 77 -0.73 6.15 -2.76
C VAL A 77 -2.04 6.96 -2.75
N ILE A 78 -1.98 8.22 -2.31
CA ILE A 78 -3.14 9.10 -2.29
C ILE A 78 -3.66 9.36 -3.70
N GLU A 79 -2.78 9.55 -4.67
CA GLU A 79 -3.15 9.77 -6.07
C GLU A 79 -3.93 8.61 -6.68
N GLN A 80 -3.72 7.40 -6.17
CA GLN A 80 -4.49 6.22 -6.58
C GLN A 80 -5.89 6.15 -5.93
N GLY A 81 -6.22 7.10 -5.08
CA GLY A 81 -7.51 7.10 -4.38
C GLY A 81 -7.60 6.06 -3.27
N ILE A 82 -6.47 5.61 -2.75
CA ILE A 82 -6.41 4.61 -1.68
C ILE A 82 -6.55 5.32 -0.33
N PRO A 83 -7.47 4.90 0.54
CA PRO A 83 -7.55 5.43 1.90
C PRO A 83 -6.28 5.19 2.69
N VAL A 84 -5.80 6.20 3.40
CA VAL A 84 -4.57 6.12 4.19
C VAL A 84 -4.79 6.64 5.61
N GLY A 85 -3.97 6.16 6.55
CA GLY A 85 -3.73 6.81 7.82
C GLY A 85 -2.28 7.30 7.84
N GLU A 86 -2.04 8.53 8.26
CA GLU A 86 -0.69 9.09 8.29
C GLU A 86 -0.39 9.70 9.64
N PHE A 87 0.89 9.66 10.04
CA PHE A 87 1.32 10.26 11.28
C PHE A 87 2.60 11.05 11.10
N SER A 88 2.57 12.29 11.60
CA SER A 88 3.73 13.18 11.65
C SER A 88 4.13 13.39 13.11
N GLU A 89 5.40 13.14 13.44
CA GLU A 89 5.88 13.16 14.82
C GLU A 89 6.23 14.57 15.27
N PRO A 90 5.51 15.13 16.26
CA PRO A 90 5.80 16.49 16.76
C PRO A 90 7.23 16.64 17.30
N ASP A 91 7.76 15.58 17.95
CA ASP A 91 9.11 15.62 18.52
C ASP A 91 10.21 15.63 17.46
N LEU A 92 9.87 15.36 16.20
CA LEU A 92 10.79 15.39 15.08
C LEU A 92 10.46 16.52 14.09
N GLY A 93 9.93 17.64 14.59
CA GLY A 93 9.60 18.79 13.75
C GLY A 93 8.46 18.52 12.78
N ASP A 94 7.47 17.74 13.19
CA ASP A 94 6.31 17.36 12.39
C ASP A 94 6.66 16.61 11.09
N GLN A 95 7.79 15.90 11.09
CA GLN A 95 8.14 15.01 9.96
C GLN A 95 7.17 13.84 9.86
N LEU A 96 6.81 13.48 8.64
CA LEU A 96 6.04 12.26 8.38
C LEU A 96 6.89 11.05 8.79
N THR A 97 6.35 10.21 9.67
CA THR A 97 7.08 9.05 10.20
C THR A 97 6.41 7.73 9.92
N ALA A 98 5.16 7.74 9.46
CA ALA A 98 4.49 6.53 9.00
C ALA A 98 3.25 6.88 8.20
N PHE A 99 2.89 6.01 7.25
CA PHE A 99 1.54 5.97 6.72
C PHE A 99 1.15 4.51 6.47
N VAL A 100 -0.13 4.24 6.61
CA VAL A 100 -0.68 2.89 6.48
C VAL A 100 -1.89 2.88 5.55
N PHE A 101 -2.15 1.72 4.97
CA PHE A 101 -3.30 1.47 4.11
C PHE A 101 -3.64 -0.01 4.11
N LEU A 102 -4.91 -0.34 3.84
CA LEU A 102 -5.34 -1.72 3.74
C LEU A 102 -5.12 -2.27 2.33
N VAL A 103 -4.72 -3.52 2.27
CA VAL A 103 -4.48 -4.25 1.03
C VAL A 103 -5.19 -5.60 1.14
N ASP A 104 -5.89 -5.99 0.10
CA ASP A 104 -6.58 -7.28 0.09
C ASP A 104 -5.79 -8.37 -0.66
N ASP A 105 -6.29 -9.60 -0.57
CA ASP A 105 -5.66 -10.80 -1.10
C ASP A 105 -5.38 -10.76 -2.60
N ARG A 106 -6.12 -9.96 -3.36
CA ARG A 106 -5.85 -9.78 -4.80
C ARG A 106 -4.47 -9.17 -5.07
N VAL A 107 -3.91 -8.49 -4.07
CA VAL A 107 -2.58 -7.88 -4.17
C VAL A 107 -1.48 -8.84 -3.71
N PHE A 108 -1.65 -9.52 -2.58
CA PHE A 108 -0.56 -10.26 -1.95
C PHE A 108 -0.62 -11.79 -2.16
N ASP A 109 -1.75 -12.35 -2.55
CA ASP A 109 -1.89 -13.79 -2.76
C ASP A 109 -1.61 -14.15 -4.23
N LYS A 110 -0.36 -14.45 -4.53
CA LYS A 110 0.10 -14.74 -5.89
C LYS A 110 -0.34 -16.12 -6.38
N GLU A 111 -0.71 -17.00 -5.49
CA GLU A 111 -1.23 -18.32 -5.85
C GLU A 111 -2.66 -18.22 -6.36
N ALA A 112 -3.52 -17.52 -5.64
CA ALA A 112 -4.91 -17.30 -6.05
C ALA A 112 -5.02 -16.26 -7.17
N TRP A 113 -4.12 -15.30 -7.21
CA TRP A 113 -4.10 -14.19 -8.16
C TRP A 113 -2.74 -14.10 -8.84
N PRO A 114 -2.43 -15.01 -9.78
CA PRO A 114 -1.11 -15.06 -10.39
C PRO A 114 -0.80 -13.83 -11.26
N ASP A 115 0.49 -13.58 -11.45
CA ASP A 115 0.95 -12.53 -12.35
C ASP A 115 0.58 -12.85 -13.80
N TYR A 116 0.66 -11.82 -14.65
CA TYR A 116 0.38 -11.96 -16.06
C TYR A 116 1.27 -13.05 -16.68
N ALA A 117 0.64 -14.01 -17.37
CA ALA A 117 1.33 -15.12 -18.03
C ALA A 117 0.88 -15.28 -19.49
N GLY A 118 0.30 -14.23 -20.08
CA GLY A 118 -0.12 -14.22 -21.49
C GLY A 118 1.03 -13.89 -22.46
N GLY A 119 0.68 -13.62 -23.70
CA GLY A 119 1.65 -13.34 -24.77
C GLY A 119 2.21 -11.94 -24.72
N TYR A 120 3.33 -11.76 -25.41
CA TYR A 120 4.01 -10.48 -25.58
C TYR A 120 4.19 -10.21 -27.08
N TYR A 121 4.27 -8.91 -27.44
CA TYR A 121 4.66 -8.50 -28.79
C TYR A 121 6.14 -8.84 -29.04
N ALA A 122 6.61 -8.61 -30.26
CA ALA A 122 7.96 -8.99 -30.69
C ALA A 122 9.09 -8.36 -29.85
N ASP A 123 8.83 -7.26 -29.15
CA ASP A 123 9.79 -6.63 -28.23
C ASP A 123 10.02 -7.45 -26.95
N MET A 124 9.22 -8.47 -26.70
CA MET A 124 9.24 -9.33 -25.51
C MET A 124 9.03 -8.59 -24.19
N ARG A 125 8.53 -7.36 -24.25
CA ARG A 125 8.30 -6.51 -23.06
C ARG A 125 6.87 -6.00 -22.98
N THR A 126 6.24 -5.73 -24.13
CA THR A 126 4.88 -5.21 -24.19
C THR A 126 3.90 -6.37 -24.25
N PRO A 127 3.04 -6.56 -23.24
CA PRO A 127 2.01 -7.59 -23.29
C PRO A 127 1.05 -7.34 -24.45
N ILE A 128 0.56 -8.43 -25.08
CA ILE A 128 -0.50 -8.33 -26.07
C ILE A 128 -1.72 -7.71 -25.39
N ALA A 129 -2.24 -6.62 -25.95
CA ALA A 129 -3.25 -5.79 -25.31
C ALA A 129 -4.50 -6.56 -24.87
N GLU A 130 -5.03 -7.46 -25.73
CA GLU A 130 -6.21 -8.25 -25.41
C GLU A 130 -5.94 -9.24 -24.27
N ASP A 131 -4.81 -9.92 -24.31
CA ASP A 131 -4.42 -10.89 -23.26
C ASP A 131 -4.24 -10.20 -21.91
N TYR A 132 -3.58 -9.05 -21.92
CA TYR A 132 -3.35 -8.25 -20.72
C TYR A 132 -4.68 -7.74 -20.15
N TYR A 133 -5.56 -7.20 -20.99
CA TYR A 133 -6.86 -6.71 -20.58
C TYR A 133 -7.71 -7.82 -19.95
N ASN A 134 -7.73 -9.01 -20.56
CA ASN A 134 -8.48 -10.15 -20.04
C ASN A 134 -7.94 -10.60 -18.67
N TRP A 135 -6.63 -10.59 -18.49
CA TRP A 135 -6.01 -10.88 -17.20
C TRP A 135 -6.38 -9.83 -16.16
N LYS A 136 -6.24 -8.56 -16.53
CA LYS A 136 -6.53 -7.42 -15.63
C LYS A 136 -7.96 -7.45 -15.12
N MET A 137 -8.92 -7.70 -16.00
CA MET A 137 -10.34 -7.64 -15.66
C MET A 137 -10.83 -8.80 -14.80
N LYS A 138 -9.97 -9.74 -14.48
CA LYS A 138 -10.28 -10.76 -13.46
C LYS A 138 -10.19 -10.22 -12.04
N PHE A 139 -9.41 -9.14 -11.83
CA PHE A 139 -9.20 -8.56 -10.50
C PHE A 139 -10.41 -7.81 -9.96
N ALA A 140 -11.21 -7.17 -10.80
CA ALA A 140 -12.33 -6.34 -10.36
C ALA A 140 -13.37 -6.18 -11.46
N GLU A 141 -14.57 -5.74 -11.07
CA GLU A 141 -15.67 -5.48 -12.00
C GLU A 141 -15.45 -4.22 -12.84
N THR A 142 -14.71 -3.24 -12.30
CA THR A 142 -14.39 -2.00 -13.00
C THR A 142 -12.91 -1.94 -13.35
N GLU A 143 -12.59 -1.34 -14.48
CA GLU A 143 -11.20 -1.15 -14.90
C GLU A 143 -10.43 -0.26 -13.91
N LYS A 144 -11.08 0.76 -13.38
CA LYS A 144 -10.49 1.66 -12.38
C LYS A 144 -10.01 0.90 -11.14
N GLU A 145 -10.84 0.02 -10.61
CA GLU A 145 -10.47 -0.79 -9.44
C GLU A 145 -9.38 -1.81 -9.81
N ALA A 146 -9.48 -2.44 -10.97
CA ALA A 146 -8.46 -3.38 -11.44
C ALA A 146 -7.10 -2.68 -11.60
N ASP A 147 -7.08 -1.50 -12.18
CA ASP A 147 -5.85 -0.69 -12.33
C ASP A 147 -5.24 -0.35 -10.97
N ARG A 148 -6.05 -0.01 -9.99
CA ARG A 148 -5.60 0.27 -8.62
C ARG A 148 -4.92 -0.95 -7.98
N ILE A 149 -5.54 -2.12 -8.12
CA ILE A 149 -4.99 -3.38 -7.59
C ILE A 149 -3.65 -3.69 -8.25
N ILE A 150 -3.58 -3.59 -9.57
CA ILE A 150 -2.34 -3.86 -10.31
C ILE A 150 -1.25 -2.84 -9.93
N TRP A 151 -1.62 -1.58 -9.76
CA TRP A 151 -0.69 -0.55 -9.29
C TRP A 151 -0.11 -0.92 -7.91
N LEU A 152 -0.95 -1.34 -6.98
CA LEU A 152 -0.50 -1.77 -5.65
C LEU A 152 0.45 -2.97 -5.72
N ARG A 153 0.14 -3.95 -6.58
CA ARG A 153 1.02 -5.12 -6.78
C ARG A 153 2.42 -4.70 -7.21
N SER A 154 2.51 -3.74 -8.13
CA SER A 154 3.79 -3.20 -8.60
C SER A 154 4.47 -2.32 -7.55
N PHE A 155 3.72 -1.46 -6.91
CA PHE A 155 4.23 -0.52 -5.91
C PHE A 155 4.90 -1.26 -4.74
N LEU A 156 4.22 -2.27 -4.20
CA LEU A 156 4.71 -2.99 -3.02
C LEU A 156 5.96 -3.83 -3.29
N LYS A 157 6.24 -4.17 -4.54
CA LYS A 157 7.48 -4.87 -4.92
C LYS A 157 8.75 -4.04 -4.69
N ASN A 158 8.62 -2.72 -4.56
CA ASN A 158 9.76 -1.82 -4.37
C ASN A 158 10.30 -1.81 -2.93
N PHE A 159 9.60 -2.44 -1.99
CA PHE A 159 9.92 -2.31 -0.57
C PHE A 159 10.31 -3.64 0.05
N LYS A 160 11.20 -3.56 1.03
CA LYS A 160 11.59 -4.67 1.89
C LYS A 160 10.94 -4.49 3.26
N LEU A 161 10.83 -5.57 4.01
CA LEU A 161 10.39 -5.49 5.40
C LEU A 161 11.33 -4.59 6.20
N ALA A 162 10.75 -3.82 7.07
CA ALA A 162 11.50 -2.91 7.94
C ALA A 162 12.29 -3.68 9.00
#